data_c9939fa6401d99f9e69e5aabc44f913c
#
_entry.id   c9939fa6401d99f9e69e5aabc44f913c
#
_cell.length_a   1.000
_cell.length_b   1.000
_cell.length_c   1.000
_cell.angle_alpha   90.00
_cell.angle_beta   90.00
_cell.angle_gamma   90.00
#
_symmetry.space_group_name_H-M   'P 1'
#
loop_
_entity.id
_entity.type
_entity.pdbx_description
1 polymer ?
#
loop_
_entity_poly.entity_id
_entity_poly.type
_entity_poly.pdbx_seq_one_letter_code
_entity_poly.pdbx_strand_id
1 'polypeptide(L)'
;MLEENQYKIQYRVMLARYRGKTLCPKCHGTRLKPEAGYVRVGGKNISELVDLPITELKQFFDHLELDEHDSNVSRRILVEINSRIRFLIDVGLGYLTLNRLSNSLSGGESQRINLATSLGSSLVGSLYILDEPSIGLHSRDTDRLLHVLRQLQQLGNTVVVVEHDEEIIRAADYIIDIGPNAGRLGGEVVYQGDMKDLKKGSNSYT
;
A
#
# COMPACT_ATOMS: atom_id res chain seq x y z
N MET A 1 36.56 4.74 -18.68
CA MET A 1 37.16 4.92 -17.32
C MET A 1 36.13 4.65 -16.20
N LEU A 2 34.98 5.34 -16.10
CA LEU A 2 33.97 5.04 -15.06
C LEU A 2 33.26 3.72 -15.34
N GLU A 3 32.93 3.39 -16.57
CA GLU A 3 32.27 2.16 -16.96
C GLU A 3 33.15 0.92 -16.87
N GLU A 4 34.45 1.06 -17.08
CA GLU A 4 35.44 -0.01 -16.95
C GLU A 4 35.65 -0.44 -15.49
N ASN A 5 35.38 0.45 -14.54
CA ASN A 5 35.60 0.23 -13.10
C ASN A 5 34.28 0.00 -12.32
N GLN A 6 33.21 -0.45 -12.97
CA GLN A 6 31.91 -0.70 -12.32
C GLN A 6 31.95 -1.76 -11.20
N TYR A 7 32.98 -2.58 -11.11
CA TYR A 7 33.19 -3.52 -10.01
C TYR A 7 33.42 -2.83 -8.65
N LYS A 8 33.84 -1.55 -8.66
CA LYS A 8 34.03 -0.76 -7.42
C LYS A 8 32.74 0.03 -7.10
N ILE A 9 32.26 -0.07 -5.87
CA ILE A 9 31.04 0.58 -5.39
C ILE A 9 31.06 2.09 -5.64
N GLN A 10 32.18 2.75 -5.43
CA GLN A 10 32.37 4.20 -5.64
C GLN A 10 32.01 4.64 -7.07
N TYR A 11 32.48 3.88 -8.08
CA TYR A 11 32.21 4.21 -9.48
C TYR A 11 30.78 3.90 -9.88
N ARG A 12 30.14 2.87 -9.29
CA ARG A 12 28.71 2.60 -9.48
C ARG A 12 27.84 3.74 -8.95
N VAL A 13 28.13 4.23 -7.74
CA VAL A 13 27.40 5.37 -7.15
C VAL A 13 27.58 6.62 -8.00
N MET A 14 28.80 6.87 -8.47
CA MET A 14 29.10 8.01 -9.33
C MET A 14 28.38 7.93 -10.68
N LEU A 15 28.41 6.77 -11.33
CA LEU A 15 27.66 6.51 -12.57
C LEU A 15 26.16 6.68 -12.38
N ALA A 16 25.58 6.22 -11.27
CA ALA A 16 24.16 6.36 -10.97
C ALA A 16 23.71 7.82 -10.86
N ARG A 17 24.60 8.73 -10.39
CA ARG A 17 24.33 10.18 -10.33
C ARG A 17 24.29 10.85 -11.69
N TYR A 18 25.09 10.38 -12.65
CA TYR A 18 25.22 10.98 -13.98
C TYR A 18 24.36 10.31 -15.04
N ARG A 19 23.86 9.08 -14.78
CA ARG A 19 22.92 8.40 -15.70
C ARG A 19 21.52 8.97 -15.55
N GLY A 20 21.09 9.75 -16.53
CA GLY A 20 19.69 10.13 -16.66
C GLY A 20 18.82 8.93 -17.07
N LYS A 21 17.53 8.98 -16.72
CA LYS A 21 16.53 8.05 -17.23
C LYS A 21 15.88 8.65 -18.47
N THR A 22 16.05 8.00 -19.62
CA THR A 22 15.38 8.36 -20.87
C THR A 22 14.28 7.35 -21.17
N LEU A 23 13.19 7.83 -21.74
CA LEU A 23 12.12 6.96 -22.23
C LEU A 23 12.66 6.07 -23.36
N CYS A 24 12.35 4.80 -23.29
CA CYS A 24 12.71 3.85 -24.36
C CYS A 24 11.95 4.23 -25.64
N PRO A 25 12.65 4.45 -26.79
CA PRO A 25 12.00 4.85 -28.04
C PRO A 25 11.10 3.75 -28.65
N LYS A 26 11.25 2.50 -28.22
CA LYS A 26 10.40 1.40 -28.69
C LYS A 26 9.13 1.22 -27.89
N CYS A 27 9.22 1.25 -26.55
CA CYS A 27 8.05 0.99 -25.69
C CYS A 27 7.46 2.25 -25.06
N HIS A 28 8.05 3.42 -25.27
CA HIS A 28 7.59 4.70 -24.74
C HIS A 28 7.21 4.68 -23.24
N GLY A 29 7.95 3.88 -22.45
CA GLY A 29 7.72 3.76 -21.00
C GLY A 29 6.80 2.60 -20.57
N THR A 30 6.11 1.93 -21.50
CA THR A 30 5.19 0.82 -21.17
C THR A 30 5.90 -0.43 -20.69
N ARG A 31 7.18 -0.59 -20.99
CA ARG A 31 8.01 -1.78 -20.69
C ARG A 31 7.52 -3.07 -21.35
N LEU A 32 6.54 -2.97 -22.24
CA LEU A 32 5.96 -4.06 -23.01
C LEU A 32 6.38 -3.97 -24.49
N LYS A 33 6.29 -5.08 -25.19
CA LYS A 33 6.41 -5.10 -26.64
C LYS A 33 5.18 -4.43 -27.28
N PRO A 34 5.30 -3.80 -28.47
CA PRO A 34 4.17 -3.16 -29.15
C PRO A 34 2.97 -4.08 -29.36
N GLU A 35 3.23 -5.38 -29.60
CA GLU A 35 2.21 -6.40 -29.85
C GLU A 35 1.28 -6.62 -28.66
N ALA A 36 1.75 -6.35 -27.43
CA ALA A 36 0.90 -6.42 -26.24
C ALA A 36 -0.25 -5.39 -26.29
N GLY A 37 -0.10 -4.31 -27.06
CA GLY A 37 -1.13 -3.30 -27.28
C GLY A 37 -2.23 -3.70 -28.24
N TYR A 38 -2.07 -4.82 -28.97
CA TYR A 38 -3.08 -5.29 -29.91
C TYR A 38 -4.29 -5.90 -29.23
N VAL A 39 -4.09 -6.51 -28.05
CA VAL A 39 -5.19 -7.05 -27.25
C VAL A 39 -5.88 -5.91 -26.54
N ARG A 40 -7.21 -5.81 -26.71
CA ARG A 40 -8.04 -4.79 -26.09
C ARG A 40 -9.21 -5.43 -25.35
N VAL A 41 -9.48 -4.91 -24.17
CA VAL A 41 -10.63 -5.28 -23.33
C VAL A 41 -11.43 -4.01 -23.11
N GLY A 42 -12.71 -4.00 -23.43
CA GLY A 42 -13.55 -2.79 -23.34
C GLY A 42 -12.94 -1.59 -24.08
N GLY A 43 -12.27 -1.83 -25.24
CA GLY A 43 -11.65 -0.78 -26.06
C GLY A 43 -10.28 -0.28 -25.56
N LYS A 44 -9.81 -0.69 -24.38
CA LYS A 44 -8.51 -0.30 -23.81
C LYS A 44 -7.50 -1.45 -23.84
N ASN A 45 -6.23 -1.14 -24.11
CA ASN A 45 -5.13 -2.07 -24.00
C ASN A 45 -4.53 -2.06 -22.55
N ILE A 46 -3.65 -3.01 -22.27
CA ILE A 46 -3.03 -3.16 -20.94
C ILE A 46 -2.27 -1.90 -20.49
N SER A 47 -1.58 -1.22 -21.40
CA SER A 47 -0.82 0.00 -21.03
C SER A 47 -1.75 1.15 -20.66
N GLU A 48 -2.84 1.32 -21.42
CA GLU A 48 -3.87 2.32 -21.13
C GLU A 48 -4.56 2.04 -19.77
N LEU A 49 -4.79 0.77 -19.44
CA LEU A 49 -5.42 0.37 -18.19
C LEU A 49 -4.49 0.59 -16.97
N VAL A 50 -3.22 0.22 -17.06
CA VAL A 50 -2.29 0.37 -15.92
C VAL A 50 -1.87 1.81 -15.65
N ASP A 51 -2.11 2.72 -16.58
CA ASP A 51 -1.87 4.16 -16.44
C ASP A 51 -3.07 4.91 -15.83
N LEU A 52 -4.23 4.27 -15.72
CA LEU A 52 -5.37 4.83 -15.01
C LEU A 52 -5.11 4.86 -13.50
N PRO A 53 -5.58 5.90 -12.78
CA PRO A 53 -5.73 5.84 -11.34
C PRO A 53 -6.57 4.62 -10.92
N ILE A 54 -6.23 4.00 -9.80
CA ILE A 54 -6.92 2.77 -9.31
C ILE A 54 -8.43 3.00 -9.17
N THR A 55 -8.87 4.20 -8.80
CA THR A 55 -10.30 4.55 -8.74
C THR A 55 -10.96 4.53 -10.11
N GLU A 56 -10.31 5.05 -11.14
CA GLU A 56 -10.81 5.03 -12.51
C GLU A 56 -10.76 3.62 -13.11
N LEU A 57 -9.70 2.86 -12.77
CA LEU A 57 -9.58 1.46 -13.15
C LEU A 57 -10.73 0.63 -12.56
N LYS A 58 -11.13 0.91 -11.33
CA LYS A 58 -12.32 0.30 -10.71
C LYS A 58 -13.59 0.59 -11.50
N GLN A 59 -13.81 1.87 -11.83
CA GLN A 59 -14.96 2.28 -12.62
C GLN A 59 -14.98 1.60 -13.99
N PHE A 60 -13.81 1.48 -14.63
CA PHE A 60 -13.70 0.76 -15.91
C PHE A 60 -14.18 -0.69 -15.80
N PHE A 61 -13.72 -1.43 -14.77
CA PHE A 61 -14.14 -2.82 -14.58
C PHE A 61 -15.59 -2.98 -14.12
N ASP A 62 -16.14 -2.01 -13.39
CA ASP A 62 -17.54 -2.02 -12.97
C ASP A 62 -18.51 -1.81 -14.14
N HIS A 63 -18.10 -1.08 -15.17
CA HIS A 63 -18.90 -0.79 -16.36
C HIS A 63 -18.45 -1.60 -17.60
N LEU A 64 -17.62 -2.62 -17.40
CA LEU A 64 -17.13 -3.46 -18.48
C LEU A 64 -18.23 -4.36 -19.01
N GLU A 65 -18.67 -4.10 -20.22
CA GLU A 65 -19.62 -4.94 -20.94
C GLU A 65 -18.87 -5.99 -21.77
N LEU A 66 -19.18 -7.25 -21.56
CA LEU A 66 -18.63 -8.40 -22.27
C LEU A 66 -19.78 -9.22 -22.85
N ASP A 67 -19.51 -9.92 -23.92
CA ASP A 67 -20.46 -10.92 -24.42
C ASP A 67 -20.63 -12.10 -23.45
N GLU A 68 -21.60 -12.98 -23.71
CA GLU A 68 -21.91 -14.10 -22.81
C GLU A 68 -20.76 -15.09 -22.68
N HIS A 69 -20.01 -15.34 -23.75
CA HIS A 69 -18.86 -16.24 -23.75
C HIS A 69 -17.73 -15.66 -22.89
N ASP A 70 -17.32 -14.44 -23.18
CA ASP A 70 -16.21 -13.76 -22.49
C ASP A 70 -16.55 -13.50 -21.02
N SER A 71 -17.82 -13.19 -20.72
CA SER A 71 -18.30 -13.03 -19.35
C SER A 71 -18.18 -14.33 -18.54
N ASN A 72 -18.53 -15.47 -19.12
CA ASN A 72 -18.41 -16.76 -18.45
C ASN A 72 -16.94 -17.16 -18.24
N VAL A 73 -16.08 -16.96 -19.23
CA VAL A 73 -14.64 -17.29 -19.16
C VAL A 73 -13.92 -16.39 -18.15
N SER A 74 -14.21 -15.09 -18.15
CA SER A 74 -13.50 -14.11 -17.31
C SER A 74 -14.05 -13.96 -15.90
N ARG A 75 -15.23 -14.52 -15.62
CA ARG A 75 -15.98 -14.33 -14.35
C ARG A 75 -15.11 -14.42 -13.09
N ARG A 76 -14.33 -15.50 -12.98
CA ARG A 76 -13.46 -15.73 -11.81
C ARG A 76 -12.32 -14.71 -11.74
N ILE A 77 -11.74 -14.37 -12.88
CA ILE A 77 -10.64 -13.41 -13.00
C ILE A 77 -11.13 -12.00 -12.62
N LEU A 78 -12.30 -11.60 -13.12
CA LEU A 78 -12.90 -10.29 -12.81
C LEU A 78 -13.24 -10.13 -11.34
N VAL A 79 -13.73 -11.19 -10.68
CA VAL A 79 -13.97 -11.18 -9.24
C VAL A 79 -12.65 -10.91 -8.48
N GLU A 80 -11.58 -11.59 -8.86
CA GLU A 80 -10.27 -11.42 -8.24
C GLU A 80 -9.68 -10.03 -8.49
N ILE A 81 -9.73 -9.54 -9.73
CA ILE A 81 -9.28 -8.18 -10.09
C ILE A 81 -10.04 -7.13 -9.26
N ASN A 82 -11.37 -7.22 -9.24
CA ASN A 82 -12.20 -6.27 -8.50
C ASN A 82 -11.92 -6.29 -7.00
N SER A 83 -11.69 -7.46 -6.42
CA SER A 83 -11.33 -7.61 -5.01
C SER A 83 -10.00 -6.93 -4.70
N ARG A 84 -8.95 -7.16 -5.50
CA ARG A 84 -7.63 -6.55 -5.30
C ARG A 84 -7.64 -5.05 -5.50
N ILE A 85 -8.34 -4.55 -6.51
CA ILE A 85 -8.53 -3.11 -6.73
C ILE A 85 -9.22 -2.47 -5.52
N ARG A 86 -10.26 -3.13 -4.99
CA ARG A 86 -10.99 -2.65 -3.82
C ARG A 86 -10.08 -2.55 -2.60
N PHE A 87 -9.26 -3.56 -2.32
CA PHE A 87 -8.31 -3.49 -1.19
C PHE A 87 -7.35 -2.31 -1.33
N LEU A 88 -6.85 -2.02 -2.54
CA LEU A 88 -6.01 -0.86 -2.77
C LEU A 88 -6.74 0.48 -2.51
N ILE A 89 -8.01 0.57 -2.86
CA ILE A 89 -8.85 1.75 -2.58
C ILE A 89 -9.10 1.87 -1.07
N ASP A 90 -9.40 0.75 -0.41
CA ASP A 90 -9.72 0.72 1.02
C ASP A 90 -8.53 1.13 1.90
N VAL A 91 -7.29 0.90 1.44
CA VAL A 91 -6.08 1.41 2.11
C VAL A 91 -5.68 2.83 1.67
N GLY A 92 -6.55 3.55 0.94
CA GLY A 92 -6.30 4.94 0.54
C GLY A 92 -5.35 5.12 -0.64
N LEU A 93 -5.12 4.10 -1.48
CA LEU A 93 -4.21 4.16 -2.63
C LEU A 93 -4.93 4.35 -3.97
N GLY A 94 -6.18 4.80 -3.95
CA GLY A 94 -7.00 4.98 -5.15
C GLY A 94 -6.44 5.94 -6.20
N TYR A 95 -5.58 6.86 -5.80
CA TYR A 95 -4.93 7.84 -6.68
C TYR A 95 -3.69 7.29 -7.41
N LEU A 96 -3.14 6.16 -6.98
CA LEU A 96 -1.98 5.55 -7.62
C LEU A 96 -2.36 4.91 -8.95
N THR A 97 -1.35 4.74 -9.82
CA THR A 97 -1.45 3.95 -11.05
C THR A 97 -0.66 2.66 -10.89
N LEU A 98 -1.10 1.57 -11.56
CA LEU A 98 -0.38 0.29 -11.50
C LEU A 98 0.98 0.34 -12.22
N ASN A 99 1.18 1.31 -13.11
CA ASN A 99 2.44 1.53 -13.82
C ASN A 99 3.48 2.30 -12.97
N ARG A 100 3.13 2.76 -11.79
CA ARG A 100 4.05 3.52 -10.93
C ARG A 100 5.26 2.70 -10.53
N LEU A 101 6.43 3.31 -10.60
CA LEU A 101 7.69 2.65 -10.23
C LEU A 101 7.78 2.51 -8.70
N SER A 102 8.18 1.33 -8.22
CA SER A 102 8.32 1.05 -6.80
C SER A 102 9.28 1.99 -6.06
N ASN A 103 10.34 2.43 -6.72
CA ASN A 103 11.30 3.38 -6.15
C ASN A 103 10.79 4.84 -6.05
N SER A 104 9.60 5.12 -6.57
CA SER A 104 8.93 6.41 -6.45
C SER A 104 7.83 6.42 -5.39
N LEU A 105 7.58 5.27 -4.75
CA LEU A 105 6.62 5.14 -3.66
C LEU A 105 7.23 5.69 -2.37
N SER A 106 6.40 6.34 -1.57
CA SER A 106 6.74 6.68 -0.19
C SER A 106 6.74 5.43 0.70
N GLY A 107 7.34 5.53 1.89
CA GLY A 107 7.31 4.45 2.87
C GLY A 107 5.88 4.02 3.23
N GLY A 108 5.01 4.98 3.50
CA GLY A 108 3.59 4.72 3.82
C GLY A 108 2.82 4.10 2.64
N GLU A 109 3.06 4.54 1.38
CA GLU A 109 2.45 3.91 0.21
C GLU A 109 2.87 2.44 0.08
N SER A 110 4.17 2.16 0.23
CA SER A 110 4.69 0.78 0.17
C SER A 110 4.09 -0.11 1.26
N GLN A 111 3.95 0.42 2.47
CA GLN A 111 3.36 -0.29 3.60
C GLN A 111 1.88 -0.59 3.36
N ARG A 112 1.10 0.36 2.84
CA ARG A 112 -0.31 0.17 2.49
C ARG A 112 -0.51 -0.81 1.33
N ILE A 113 0.40 -0.85 0.35
CA ILE A 113 0.38 -1.88 -0.70
C ILE A 113 0.56 -3.28 -0.09
N ASN A 114 1.51 -3.43 0.84
CA ASN A 114 1.73 -4.70 1.55
C ASN A 114 0.49 -5.10 2.35
N LEU A 115 -0.16 -4.14 3.02
CA LEU A 115 -1.40 -4.35 3.77
C LEU A 115 -2.53 -4.86 2.86
N ALA A 116 -2.76 -4.20 1.71
CA ALA A 116 -3.75 -4.62 0.72
C ALA A 116 -3.45 -6.04 0.18
N THR A 117 -2.18 -6.37 -0.03
CA THR A 117 -1.75 -7.71 -0.47
C THR A 117 -2.03 -8.76 0.59
N SER A 118 -1.84 -8.42 1.86
CA SER A 118 -2.10 -9.31 3.00
C SER A 118 -3.57 -9.67 3.16
N LEU A 119 -4.48 -8.71 2.92
CA LEU A 119 -5.93 -8.97 2.88
C LEU A 119 -6.31 -9.96 1.78
N GLY A 120 -5.64 -9.86 0.62
CA GLY A 120 -5.87 -10.79 -0.50
C GLY A 120 -5.30 -12.19 -0.29
N SER A 121 -4.39 -12.39 0.67
CA SER A 121 -3.69 -13.67 0.88
C SER A 121 -4.40 -14.65 1.81
N SER A 122 -5.45 -14.23 2.50
CA SER A 122 -6.20 -15.05 3.50
C SER A 122 -5.30 -15.70 4.57
N LEU A 123 -4.16 -15.06 4.91
CA LEU A 123 -3.28 -15.55 5.97
C LEU A 123 -3.97 -15.39 7.33
N VAL A 124 -3.87 -16.43 8.16
CA VAL A 124 -4.43 -16.51 9.51
C VAL A 124 -3.30 -16.77 10.51
N GLY A 125 -3.41 -16.20 11.73
CA GLY A 125 -2.43 -16.41 12.79
C GLY A 125 -1.11 -15.68 12.57
N SER A 126 -1.09 -14.67 11.71
CA SER A 126 0.07 -13.83 11.42
C SER A 126 0.14 -12.61 12.34
N LEU A 127 1.35 -12.09 12.56
CA LEU A 127 1.60 -10.82 13.25
C LEU A 127 1.92 -9.74 12.20
N TYR A 128 1.12 -8.70 12.18
CA TYR A 128 1.35 -7.49 11.37
C TYR A 128 1.85 -6.37 12.25
N ILE A 129 2.99 -5.80 11.91
CA ILE A 129 3.56 -4.62 12.60
C ILE A 129 3.56 -3.47 11.59
N LEU A 130 2.88 -2.40 11.91
CA LEU A 130 2.71 -1.22 11.06
C LEU A 130 3.25 0.00 11.80
N ASP A 131 4.09 0.77 11.12
CA ASP A 131 4.70 1.98 11.64
C ASP A 131 4.12 3.19 10.91
N GLU A 132 3.35 4.01 11.64
CA GLU A 132 2.66 5.20 11.14
C GLU A 132 1.87 4.97 9.82
N PRO A 133 0.98 3.94 9.74
CA PRO A 133 0.27 3.64 8.51
C PRO A 133 -0.70 4.75 8.08
N SER A 134 -1.09 5.66 8.97
CA SER A 134 -1.93 6.82 8.69
C SER A 134 -1.17 7.97 8.02
N ILE A 135 0.17 7.94 8.01
CA ILE A 135 0.97 9.06 7.51
C ILE A 135 0.58 9.46 6.09
N GLY A 136 0.25 10.74 5.92
CA GLY A 136 -0.16 11.30 4.63
C GLY A 136 -1.59 10.91 4.18
N LEU A 137 -2.38 10.29 5.04
CA LEU A 137 -3.82 10.11 4.84
C LEU A 137 -4.58 11.37 5.26
N HIS A 138 -5.72 11.61 4.60
CA HIS A 138 -6.71 12.53 5.10
C HIS A 138 -7.56 11.81 6.16
N SER A 139 -8.07 12.53 7.18
CA SER A 139 -8.91 11.96 8.25
C SER A 139 -10.04 11.05 7.72
N ARG A 140 -10.64 11.43 6.60
CA ARG A 140 -11.67 10.62 5.91
C ARG A 140 -11.17 9.23 5.49
N ASP A 141 -9.89 9.09 5.20
CA ASP A 141 -9.29 7.83 4.76
C ASP A 141 -8.76 7.01 5.95
N THR A 142 -8.59 7.63 7.13
CA THR A 142 -8.25 6.95 8.38
C THR A 142 -9.34 5.93 8.77
N ASP A 143 -10.62 6.26 8.62
CA ASP A 143 -11.74 5.33 8.86
C ASP A 143 -11.65 4.07 7.99
N ARG A 144 -11.27 4.24 6.73
CA ARG A 144 -11.08 3.10 5.81
C ARG A 144 -9.91 2.23 6.23
N LEU A 145 -8.80 2.85 6.62
CA LEU A 145 -7.64 2.15 7.14
C LEU A 145 -8.02 1.35 8.40
N LEU A 146 -8.73 1.96 9.34
CA LEU A 146 -9.24 1.28 10.54
C LEU A 146 -10.10 0.07 10.20
N HIS A 147 -11.01 0.21 9.21
CA HIS A 147 -11.83 -0.91 8.74
C HIS A 147 -10.96 -2.07 8.23
N VAL A 148 -9.92 -1.78 7.45
CA VAL A 148 -8.97 -2.76 6.93
C VAL A 148 -8.21 -3.45 8.08
N LEU A 149 -7.73 -2.70 9.07
CA LEU A 149 -7.02 -3.25 10.23
C LEU A 149 -7.92 -4.19 11.04
N ARG A 150 -9.20 -3.80 11.23
CA ARG A 150 -10.20 -4.64 11.88
C ARG A 150 -10.51 -5.91 11.09
N GLN A 151 -10.59 -5.84 9.77
CA GLN A 151 -10.75 -7.04 8.93
C GLN A 151 -9.58 -8.02 9.09
N LEU A 152 -8.33 -7.54 9.11
CA LEU A 152 -7.17 -8.38 9.37
C LEU A 152 -7.25 -9.06 10.74
N GLN A 153 -7.65 -8.33 11.76
CA GLN A 153 -7.84 -8.88 13.11
C GLN A 153 -8.94 -9.96 13.13
N GLN A 154 -10.07 -9.70 12.47
CA GLN A 154 -11.20 -10.65 12.38
C GLN A 154 -10.84 -11.95 11.66
N LEU A 155 -9.86 -11.91 10.76
CA LEU A 155 -9.28 -13.12 10.14
C LEU A 155 -8.41 -13.94 11.09
N GLY A 156 -8.28 -13.54 12.37
CA GLY A 156 -7.50 -14.25 13.39
C GLY A 156 -6.04 -13.85 13.43
N ASN A 157 -5.70 -12.66 12.94
CA ASN A 157 -4.35 -12.12 12.99
C ASN A 157 -4.17 -11.18 14.20
N THR A 158 -2.92 -10.98 14.60
CA THR A 158 -2.53 -9.94 15.55
C THR A 158 -2.00 -8.73 14.79
N VAL A 159 -2.54 -7.55 15.08
CA VAL A 159 -2.14 -6.30 14.43
C VAL A 159 -1.57 -5.36 15.48
N VAL A 160 -0.31 -5.00 15.34
CA VAL A 160 0.40 -4.00 16.17
C VAL A 160 0.62 -2.76 15.33
N VAL A 161 0.18 -1.61 15.83
CA VAL A 161 0.30 -0.34 15.11
C VAL A 161 1.05 0.64 16.00
N VAL A 162 2.12 1.22 15.47
CA VAL A 162 2.81 2.36 16.09
C VAL A 162 2.20 3.61 15.50
N GLU A 163 1.52 4.40 16.31
CA GLU A 163 0.75 5.56 15.85
C GLU A 163 0.67 6.67 16.87
N HIS A 164 0.38 7.86 16.37
CA HIS A 164 0.10 9.06 17.16
C HIS A 164 -1.25 9.72 16.80
N ASP A 165 -1.96 9.14 15.82
CA ASP A 165 -3.30 9.59 15.43
C ASP A 165 -4.33 9.17 16.47
N GLU A 166 -5.10 10.15 16.97
CA GLU A 166 -6.08 9.94 18.03
C GLU A 166 -7.19 8.96 17.64
N GLU A 167 -7.62 8.95 16.39
CA GLU A 167 -8.69 8.08 15.91
C GLU A 167 -8.23 6.61 15.94
N ILE A 168 -6.98 6.34 15.54
CA ILE A 168 -6.39 5.00 15.56
C ILE A 168 -6.14 4.54 17.00
N ILE A 169 -5.60 5.41 17.85
CA ILE A 169 -5.38 5.11 19.28
C ILE A 169 -6.70 4.75 19.95
N ARG A 170 -7.77 5.53 19.72
CA ARG A 170 -9.11 5.26 20.27
C ARG A 170 -9.73 3.97 19.77
N ALA A 171 -9.38 3.54 18.58
CA ALA A 171 -9.87 2.30 17.99
C ALA A 171 -9.10 1.05 18.45
N ALA A 172 -7.99 1.19 19.17
CA ALA A 172 -7.19 0.07 19.63
C ALA A 172 -7.90 -0.71 20.75
N ASP A 173 -7.70 -2.01 20.81
CA ASP A 173 -8.20 -2.87 21.89
C ASP A 173 -7.27 -2.82 23.09
N TYR A 174 -5.97 -2.60 22.86
CA TYR A 174 -4.94 -2.53 23.89
C TYR A 174 -3.89 -1.50 23.48
N ILE A 175 -3.49 -0.67 24.43
CA ILE A 175 -2.52 0.42 24.24
C ILE A 175 -1.28 0.14 25.08
N ILE A 176 -0.12 0.36 24.46
CA ILE A 176 1.18 0.39 25.12
C ILE A 176 1.78 1.75 24.83
N ASP A 177 1.86 2.61 25.85
CA ASP A 177 2.46 3.93 25.75
C ASP A 177 3.91 3.90 26.24
N ILE A 178 4.81 4.38 25.39
CA ILE A 178 6.26 4.35 25.62
C ILE A 178 6.78 5.80 25.69
N GLY A 179 7.32 6.16 26.81
CA GLY A 179 7.82 7.53 27.02
C GLY A 179 8.48 7.69 28.38
N PRO A 180 8.55 8.94 28.91
CA PRO A 180 8.28 10.23 28.25
C PRO A 180 9.45 10.77 27.44
N ASN A 181 10.64 10.17 27.57
CA ASN A 181 11.86 10.63 26.91
C ASN A 181 12.18 9.80 25.66
N ALA A 182 13.20 10.22 24.89
CA ALA A 182 13.67 9.54 23.71
C ALA A 182 15.15 9.09 23.83
N GLY A 183 15.58 8.18 22.98
CA GLY A 183 16.95 7.68 22.92
C GLY A 183 17.38 6.97 24.21
N ARG A 184 18.54 7.33 24.75
CA ARG A 184 19.15 6.67 25.93
C ARG A 184 18.38 6.86 27.23
N LEU A 185 17.49 7.84 27.30
CA LEU A 185 16.67 8.19 28.46
C LEU A 185 15.19 7.84 28.27
N GLY A 186 14.83 7.19 27.15
CA GLY A 186 13.48 6.79 26.81
C GLY A 186 13.30 5.28 26.75
N GLY A 187 12.12 4.86 26.33
CA GLY A 187 11.79 3.44 26.13
C GLY A 187 11.17 2.78 27.36
N GLU A 188 10.76 3.56 28.36
CA GLU A 188 9.99 3.04 29.50
C GLU A 188 8.51 2.92 29.12
N VAL A 189 7.86 1.83 29.52
CA VAL A 189 6.41 1.67 29.40
C VAL A 189 5.76 2.49 30.48
N VAL A 190 5.12 3.61 30.10
CA VAL A 190 4.43 4.52 31.05
C VAL A 190 2.97 4.12 31.25
N TYR A 191 2.38 3.46 30.28
CA TYR A 191 1.03 2.91 30.38
C TYR A 191 0.92 1.62 29.53
N GLN A 192 0.12 0.67 30.02
CA GLN A 192 -0.35 -0.45 29.23
C GLN A 192 -1.75 -0.87 29.71
N GLY A 193 -2.68 -1.06 28.79
CA GLY A 193 -4.07 -1.41 29.12
C GLY A 193 -5.08 -0.93 28.09
N ASP A 194 -6.35 -0.95 28.49
CA ASP A 194 -7.46 -0.53 27.66
C ASP A 194 -7.57 1.01 27.62
N MET A 195 -8.11 1.55 26.53
CA MET A 195 -8.35 3.00 26.37
C MET A 195 -9.14 3.62 27.55
N LYS A 196 -10.04 2.85 28.16
CA LYS A 196 -10.88 3.32 29.28
C LYS A 196 -10.08 3.70 30.53
N ASP A 197 -8.97 3.01 30.74
CA ASP A 197 -8.11 3.19 31.91
C ASP A 197 -6.94 4.14 31.63
N LEU A 198 -6.67 4.50 30.40
CA LEU A 198 -5.61 5.45 30.00
C LEU A 198 -5.74 6.79 30.73
N LYS A 199 -6.97 7.32 30.86
CA LYS A 199 -7.27 8.58 31.56
C LYS A 199 -6.94 8.58 33.06
N LYS A 200 -6.70 7.42 33.65
CA LYS A 200 -6.33 7.27 35.07
C LYS A 200 -4.80 7.19 35.24
N GLY A 201 -4.04 7.04 34.18
CA GLY A 201 -2.57 7.00 34.19
C GLY A 201 -1.99 8.40 34.33
N SER A 202 -1.33 8.69 35.44
CA SER A 202 -0.85 10.06 35.80
C SER A 202 0.41 10.49 35.01
N ASN A 203 1.07 9.65 34.28
CA ASN A 203 2.37 9.90 33.61
C ASN A 203 2.37 9.75 32.08
N SER A 204 1.22 9.49 31.47
CA SER A 204 1.08 9.42 30.02
C SER A 204 0.84 10.81 29.43
N TYR A 205 1.48 11.12 28.29
CA TYR A 205 1.23 12.33 27.49
C TYR A 205 0.22 12.07 26.35
N THR A 206 -0.26 10.85 26.21
CA THR A 206 -1.20 10.40 25.14
C THR A 206 -2.68 10.61 25.52
#